data_6ac3a26fc1feb2ce272079c48658402d
#
_entry.id   6ac3a26fc1feb2ce272079c48658402d
#
_cell.length_a   1.000
_cell.length_b   1.000
_cell.length_c   1.000
_cell.angle_alpha   90.00
_cell.angle_beta   90.00
_cell.angle_gamma   90.00
#
_symmetry.space_group_name_H-M   'P 1'
#
loop_
_entity.id
_entity.type
_entity.pdbx_description
1 polymer ?
#
loop_
_entity_poly.entity_id
_entity_poly.type
_entity_poly.pdbx_seq_one_letter_code
_entity_poly.pdbx_strand_id
1 'polypeptide(L)'
;GAIVVSHRRNKGLAETFRSEMKECLEQKADIIVHTDADGQYHPLHIPQLIEKVQEGYDLVLGSRFRGKRMRHMPFTKRFGNILFSKVLSSLTKVRITDSTTGFRAFTAELAREIDFINTFTYTQEQIIKAAKQGFKITEIPIDSRRTRKSRLFKNPFQYAVKAWINIFRIYRNYEPLQFFGKIGLSFFS
;
A
#
# COMPACT_ATOMS: atom_id res chain seq x y z
N GLY A 1 -18.87 -15.26 -13.79
CA GLY A 1 -19.51 -13.98 -13.51
C GLY A 1 -18.81 -13.22 -12.38
N ALA A 2 -19.17 -11.97 -12.12
CA ALA A 2 -18.64 -11.19 -11.02
C ALA A 2 -19.41 -11.48 -9.72
N ILE A 3 -18.69 -11.56 -8.60
CA ILE A 3 -19.28 -11.63 -7.27
C ILE A 3 -19.31 -10.19 -6.72
N VAL A 4 -20.49 -9.74 -6.28
CA VAL A 4 -20.68 -8.39 -5.76
C VAL A 4 -20.86 -8.45 -4.25
N VAL A 5 -19.92 -7.82 -3.52
CA VAL A 5 -20.00 -7.66 -2.06
C VAL A 5 -20.39 -6.24 -1.73
N SER A 6 -21.49 -6.06 -1.01
CA SER A 6 -22.02 -4.73 -0.67
C SER A 6 -22.11 -4.53 0.83
N HIS A 7 -21.74 -3.32 1.29
CA HIS A 7 -21.96 -2.90 2.68
C HIS A 7 -23.21 -2.03 2.80
N ARG A 8 -24.00 -2.24 3.85
CA ARG A 8 -25.22 -1.43 4.13
C ARG A 8 -24.91 0.07 4.32
N ARG A 9 -23.67 0.41 4.71
CA ARG A 9 -23.19 1.79 4.88
C ARG A 9 -21.72 1.84 4.50
N ASN A 10 -21.21 3.04 4.17
CA ASN A 10 -19.79 3.25 3.93
C ASN A 10 -18.97 2.96 5.20
N LYS A 11 -18.15 1.92 5.15
CA LYS A 11 -17.25 1.50 6.24
C LYS A 11 -15.80 1.94 6.03
N GLY A 12 -15.51 2.58 4.91
CA GLY A 12 -14.16 3.02 4.55
C GLY A 12 -13.35 1.97 3.80
N LEU A 13 -12.21 2.41 3.27
CA LEU A 13 -11.41 1.64 2.31
C LEU A 13 -10.81 0.37 2.92
N ALA A 14 -10.30 0.43 4.14
CA ALA A 14 -9.68 -0.73 4.77
C ALA A 14 -10.69 -1.85 5.06
N GLU A 15 -11.92 -1.50 5.45
CA GLU A 15 -12.97 -2.50 5.67
C GLU A 15 -13.46 -3.11 4.36
N THR A 16 -13.48 -2.32 3.28
CA THR A 16 -13.77 -2.85 1.93
C THR A 16 -12.70 -3.85 1.52
N PHE A 17 -11.42 -3.50 1.73
CA PHE A 17 -10.32 -4.40 1.45
C PHE A 17 -10.39 -5.71 2.26
N ARG A 18 -10.75 -5.66 3.56
CA ARG A 18 -10.98 -6.88 4.35
C ARG A 18 -12.07 -7.76 3.76
N SER A 19 -13.19 -7.15 3.34
CA SER A 19 -14.29 -7.90 2.74
C SER A 19 -13.90 -8.55 1.42
N GLU A 20 -13.09 -7.87 0.60
CA GLU A 20 -12.52 -8.43 -0.63
C GLU A 20 -11.62 -9.63 -0.31
N MET A 21 -10.71 -9.50 0.66
CA MET A 21 -9.82 -10.59 1.07
C MET A 21 -10.61 -11.81 1.56
N LYS A 22 -11.60 -11.56 2.42
CA LYS A 22 -12.47 -12.62 2.93
C LYS A 22 -13.15 -13.37 1.80
N GLU A 23 -13.76 -12.66 0.86
CA GLU A 23 -14.43 -13.27 -0.30
C GLU A 23 -13.44 -14.08 -1.16
N CYS A 24 -12.26 -13.50 -1.48
CA CYS A 24 -11.26 -14.22 -2.26
C CYS A 24 -10.80 -15.52 -1.58
N LEU A 25 -10.62 -15.52 -0.26
CA LEU A 25 -10.26 -16.70 0.51
C LEU A 25 -11.39 -17.73 0.57
N GLU A 26 -12.64 -17.31 0.67
CA GLU A 26 -13.82 -18.18 0.59
C GLU A 26 -13.94 -18.86 -0.78
N GLN A 27 -13.54 -18.16 -1.85
CA GLN A 27 -13.44 -18.70 -3.21
C GLN A 27 -12.18 -19.56 -3.44
N LYS A 28 -11.38 -19.80 -2.39
CA LYS A 28 -10.15 -20.60 -2.44
C LYS A 28 -9.11 -20.06 -3.46
N ALA A 29 -9.03 -18.76 -3.60
CA ALA A 29 -8.01 -18.14 -4.44
C ALA A 29 -6.61 -18.40 -3.87
N ASP A 30 -5.66 -18.84 -4.70
CA ASP A 30 -4.25 -19.00 -4.34
C ASP A 30 -3.49 -17.67 -4.45
N ILE A 31 -3.83 -16.88 -5.47
CA ILE A 31 -3.25 -15.55 -5.74
C ILE A 31 -4.37 -14.54 -5.85
N ILE A 32 -4.21 -13.42 -5.15
CA ILE A 32 -5.17 -12.32 -5.16
C ILE A 32 -4.54 -11.12 -5.84
N VAL A 33 -5.21 -10.56 -6.83
CA VAL A 33 -4.81 -9.31 -7.48
C VAL A 33 -5.82 -8.23 -7.14
N HIS A 34 -5.37 -7.22 -6.41
CA HIS A 34 -6.17 -6.06 -6.05
C HIS A 34 -5.92 -4.89 -7.01
N THR A 35 -6.99 -4.22 -7.43
CA THR A 35 -6.92 -3.02 -8.27
C THR A 35 -8.10 -2.10 -7.99
N ASP A 36 -7.88 -0.79 -8.07
CA ASP A 36 -8.96 0.20 -8.03
C ASP A 36 -9.74 0.19 -9.36
N ALA A 37 -11.07 0.28 -9.28
CA ALA A 37 -11.97 0.28 -10.45
C ALA A 37 -12.07 1.66 -11.13
N ASP A 38 -11.08 2.55 -10.95
CA ASP A 38 -11.08 3.91 -11.50
C ASP A 38 -10.38 4.04 -12.85
N GLY A 39 -9.88 2.92 -13.40
CA GLY A 39 -9.17 2.87 -14.67
C GLY A 39 -7.74 3.44 -14.64
N GLN A 40 -7.18 3.68 -13.44
CA GLN A 40 -5.81 4.19 -13.29
C GLN A 40 -4.77 3.17 -13.79
N TYR A 41 -5.00 1.92 -13.51
CA TYR A 41 -4.06 0.84 -13.80
C TYR A 41 -4.48 0.07 -15.04
N HIS A 42 -3.50 -0.29 -15.87
CA HIS A 42 -3.77 -1.04 -17.10
C HIS A 42 -3.79 -2.55 -16.79
N PRO A 43 -4.86 -3.28 -17.19
CA PRO A 43 -4.97 -4.70 -16.86
C PRO A 43 -3.87 -5.57 -17.49
N LEU A 44 -3.17 -5.11 -18.51
CA LEU A 44 -2.01 -5.81 -19.11
C LEU A 44 -0.84 -6.04 -18.13
N HIS A 45 -0.81 -5.35 -16.99
CA HIS A 45 0.19 -5.60 -15.95
C HIS A 45 -0.21 -6.72 -14.98
N ILE A 46 -1.46 -7.22 -15.02
CA ILE A 46 -1.91 -8.31 -14.14
C ILE A 46 -1.08 -9.57 -14.32
N PRO A 47 -0.82 -10.07 -15.55
CA PRO A 47 0.02 -11.25 -15.73
C PRO A 47 1.42 -11.10 -15.13
N GLN A 48 2.04 -9.93 -15.27
CA GLN A 48 3.37 -9.65 -14.69
C GLN A 48 3.38 -9.67 -13.15
N LEU A 49 2.30 -9.21 -12.52
CA LEU A 49 2.14 -9.29 -11.07
C LEU A 49 2.02 -10.76 -10.62
N ILE A 50 1.20 -11.55 -11.32
CA ILE A 50 0.99 -12.98 -11.03
C ILE A 50 2.28 -13.77 -11.21
N GLU A 51 3.02 -13.54 -12.30
CA GLU A 51 4.30 -14.17 -12.60
C GLU A 51 5.29 -13.97 -11.42
N LYS A 52 5.38 -12.76 -10.88
CA LYS A 52 6.25 -12.50 -9.72
C LYS A 52 5.79 -13.25 -8.46
N VAL A 53 4.49 -13.42 -8.25
CA VAL A 53 4.01 -14.25 -7.14
C VAL A 53 4.40 -15.72 -7.37
N GLN A 54 4.28 -16.22 -8.61
CA GLN A 54 4.68 -17.58 -8.99
C GLN A 54 6.19 -17.82 -8.89
N GLU A 55 7.02 -16.76 -9.03
CA GLU A 55 8.46 -16.80 -8.76
C GLU A 55 8.81 -16.90 -7.26
N GLY A 56 7.80 -16.91 -6.36
CA GLY A 56 7.97 -17.07 -4.93
C GLY A 56 8.03 -15.77 -4.13
N TYR A 57 7.49 -14.67 -4.67
CA TYR A 57 7.21 -13.46 -3.91
C TYR A 57 5.81 -13.50 -3.32
N ASP A 58 5.67 -13.08 -2.07
CA ASP A 58 4.38 -13.10 -1.36
C ASP A 58 3.56 -11.82 -1.57
N LEU A 59 4.25 -10.70 -1.82
CA LEU A 59 3.64 -9.39 -2.12
C LEU A 59 4.35 -8.71 -3.28
N VAL A 60 3.62 -8.43 -4.34
CA VAL A 60 4.11 -7.75 -5.54
C VAL A 60 3.36 -6.43 -5.71
N LEU A 61 4.08 -5.32 -5.71
CA LEU A 61 3.52 -3.97 -5.85
C LEU A 61 3.73 -3.45 -7.27
N GLY A 62 2.69 -2.90 -7.86
CA GLY A 62 2.80 -2.16 -9.12
C GLY A 62 3.30 -0.73 -8.87
N SER A 63 4.58 -0.46 -9.11
CA SER A 63 5.19 0.84 -8.85
C SER A 63 5.06 1.78 -10.05
N ARG A 64 4.37 2.89 -9.86
CA ARG A 64 4.28 4.00 -10.83
C ARG A 64 5.59 4.78 -10.95
N PHE A 65 6.48 4.65 -9.98
CA PHE A 65 7.76 5.35 -9.90
C PHE A 65 8.89 4.61 -10.61
N ARG A 66 8.68 3.35 -10.96
CA ARG A 66 9.61 2.55 -11.76
C ARG A 66 9.22 2.50 -13.24
N GLY A 67 8.00 2.92 -13.60
CA GLY A 67 7.48 2.97 -14.98
C GLY A 67 8.05 4.16 -15.76
N LYS A 68 7.99 4.07 -17.10
CA LYS A 68 8.50 5.09 -18.02
C LYS A 68 7.65 6.37 -18.08
N ARG A 69 6.40 6.35 -17.61
CA ARG A 69 5.41 7.44 -17.78
C ARG A 69 4.87 7.97 -16.44
N MET A 70 5.69 8.74 -15.72
CA MET A 70 5.24 9.48 -14.52
C MET A 70 4.77 10.92 -14.82
N ARG A 71 4.26 11.23 -16.01
CA ARG A 71 4.02 12.61 -16.45
C ARG A 71 2.87 13.35 -15.77
N HIS A 72 2.04 12.68 -14.95
CA HIS A 72 0.75 13.28 -14.51
C HIS A 72 0.56 13.38 -12.99
N MET A 73 1.55 13.04 -12.16
CA MET A 73 1.41 13.15 -10.71
C MET A 73 1.83 14.53 -10.22
N PRO A 74 0.99 15.28 -9.48
CA PRO A 74 1.36 16.56 -8.87
C PRO A 74 2.61 16.41 -7.98
N PHE A 75 3.48 17.42 -8.02
CA PHE A 75 4.77 17.40 -7.29
C PHE A 75 4.59 17.10 -5.79
N THR A 76 3.58 17.68 -5.14
CA THR A 76 3.27 17.46 -3.72
C THR A 76 2.96 15.99 -3.41
N LYS A 77 2.17 15.32 -4.25
CA LYS A 77 1.87 13.90 -4.10
C LYS A 77 3.09 13.03 -4.36
N ARG A 78 3.91 13.40 -5.34
CA ARG A 78 5.16 12.71 -5.65
C ARG A 78 6.14 12.80 -4.48
N PHE A 79 6.36 14.00 -3.95
CA PHE A 79 7.23 14.22 -2.79
C PHE A 79 6.74 13.43 -1.56
N GLY A 80 5.45 13.51 -1.24
CA GLY A 80 4.85 12.76 -0.15
C GLY A 80 5.06 11.25 -0.28
N ASN A 81 4.82 10.68 -1.48
CA ASN A 81 5.04 9.26 -1.70
C ASN A 81 6.51 8.85 -1.58
N ILE A 82 7.45 9.66 -2.10
CA ILE A 82 8.89 9.40 -1.96
C ILE A 82 9.29 9.37 -0.48
N LEU A 83 8.82 10.33 0.31
CA LEU A 83 9.11 10.39 1.74
C LEU A 83 8.55 9.16 2.47
N PHE A 84 7.28 8.81 2.24
CA PHE A 84 6.66 7.61 2.78
C PHE A 84 7.41 6.34 2.38
N SER A 85 7.75 6.21 1.10
CA SER A 85 8.47 5.04 0.61
C SER A 85 9.86 4.90 1.23
N LYS A 86 10.58 6.01 1.47
CA LYS A 86 11.85 6.00 2.21
C LYS A 86 11.69 5.52 3.65
N VAL A 87 10.68 6.03 4.35
CA VAL A 87 10.36 5.60 5.72
C VAL A 87 10.02 4.11 5.75
N LEU A 88 9.15 3.65 4.87
CA LEU A 88 8.80 2.23 4.77
C LEU A 88 9.99 1.36 4.42
N SER A 89 10.82 1.77 3.46
CA SER A 89 12.04 1.03 3.10
C SER A 89 13.00 0.90 4.28
N SER A 90 13.11 1.94 5.11
CA SER A 90 13.93 1.90 6.34
C SER A 90 13.38 0.93 7.38
N LEU A 91 12.04 0.94 7.57
CA LEU A 91 11.36 0.08 8.55
C LEU A 91 11.32 -1.40 8.14
N THR A 92 11.13 -1.65 6.85
CA THR A 92 10.94 -3.00 6.32
C THR A 92 12.23 -3.66 5.86
N LYS A 93 13.31 -2.88 5.69
CA LYS A 93 14.57 -3.29 5.04
C LYS A 93 14.39 -3.74 3.58
N VAL A 94 13.23 -3.46 2.99
CA VAL A 94 12.90 -3.74 1.59
C VAL A 94 12.82 -2.42 0.82
N ARG A 95 13.41 -2.37 -0.37
CA ARG A 95 13.35 -1.16 -1.22
C ARG A 95 11.95 -0.99 -1.79
N ILE A 96 11.20 -0.02 -1.26
CA ILE A 96 9.87 0.36 -1.71
C ILE A 96 9.94 1.72 -2.40
N THR A 97 9.39 1.83 -3.61
CA THR A 97 9.36 3.08 -4.39
C THR A 97 7.96 3.68 -4.50
N ASP A 98 6.91 2.86 -4.40
CA ASP A 98 5.52 3.30 -4.41
C ASP A 98 4.69 2.67 -3.28
N SER A 99 4.72 3.30 -2.12
CA SER A 99 4.01 2.84 -0.91
C SER A 99 2.50 3.04 -0.96
N THR A 100 2.00 3.83 -1.90
CA THR A 100 0.59 4.23 -1.97
C THR A 100 -0.18 3.57 -3.11
N THR A 101 0.46 2.69 -3.86
CA THR A 101 -0.21 1.97 -4.95
C THR A 101 -1.29 1.03 -4.41
N GLY A 102 -2.49 1.08 -4.99
CA GLY A 102 -3.53 0.07 -4.76
C GLY A 102 -3.36 -1.16 -5.63
N PHE A 103 -2.57 -1.08 -6.71
CA PHE A 103 -2.39 -2.17 -7.66
C PHE A 103 -1.31 -3.13 -7.20
N ARG A 104 -1.70 -4.32 -6.77
CA ARG A 104 -0.82 -5.31 -6.16
C ARG A 104 -1.32 -6.73 -6.34
N ALA A 105 -0.42 -7.71 -6.29
CA ALA A 105 -0.75 -9.11 -6.18
C ALA A 105 -0.10 -9.70 -4.94
N PHE A 106 -0.74 -10.71 -4.34
CA PHE A 106 -0.22 -11.37 -3.16
C PHE A 106 -0.80 -12.77 -2.99
N THR A 107 -0.12 -13.59 -2.21
CA THR A 107 -0.53 -14.96 -1.90
C THR A 107 -1.73 -14.99 -0.97
N ALA A 108 -2.51 -16.08 -1.04
CA ALA A 108 -3.58 -16.34 -0.08
C ALA A 108 -3.03 -16.50 1.36
N GLU A 109 -1.80 -17.00 1.51
CA GLU A 109 -1.13 -17.10 2.80
C GLU A 109 -0.97 -15.72 3.43
N LEU A 110 -0.39 -14.76 2.69
CA LEU A 110 -0.28 -13.38 3.14
C LEU A 110 -1.65 -12.78 3.49
N ALA A 111 -2.69 -13.07 2.71
CA ALA A 111 -4.04 -12.56 2.96
C ALA A 111 -4.65 -13.08 4.27
N ARG A 112 -4.32 -14.32 4.68
CA ARG A 112 -4.78 -14.92 5.95
C ARG A 112 -4.04 -14.35 7.15
N GLU A 113 -2.74 -14.13 7.02
CA GLU A 113 -1.86 -13.72 8.13
C GLU A 113 -1.95 -12.24 8.45
N ILE A 114 -2.35 -11.39 7.49
CA ILE A 114 -2.42 -9.95 7.73
C ILE A 114 -3.80 -9.54 8.22
N ASP A 115 -3.89 -9.24 9.53
CA ASP A 115 -5.01 -8.49 10.09
C ASP A 115 -4.72 -6.97 10.08
N PHE A 116 -5.67 -6.16 9.61
CA PHE A 116 -5.52 -4.71 9.49
C PHE A 116 -6.09 -4.02 10.73
N ILE A 117 -5.27 -3.25 11.43
CA ILE A 117 -5.67 -2.49 12.62
C ILE A 117 -6.25 -1.13 12.23
N ASN A 118 -5.68 -0.50 11.20
CA ASN A 118 -6.08 0.85 10.79
C ASN A 118 -7.23 0.83 9.77
N THR A 119 -8.19 1.71 9.98
CA THR A 119 -9.32 1.89 9.05
C THR A 119 -8.96 2.72 7.81
N PHE A 120 -7.80 3.37 7.78
CA PHE A 120 -7.49 4.41 6.79
C PHE A 120 -6.39 4.08 5.79
N THR A 121 -5.43 3.20 6.11
CA THR A 121 -4.21 3.01 5.28
C THR A 121 -3.77 1.55 5.18
N TYR A 122 -4.62 0.69 4.61
CA TYR A 122 -4.27 -0.72 4.40
C TYR A 122 -3.00 -0.90 3.54
N THR A 123 -2.73 0.03 2.61
CA THR A 123 -1.62 -0.09 1.65
C THR A 123 -0.25 -0.13 2.31
N GLN A 124 0.01 0.77 3.26
CA GLN A 124 1.28 0.82 3.99
C GLN A 124 1.34 -0.26 5.07
N GLU A 125 0.21 -0.50 5.74
CA GLU A 125 0.12 -1.49 6.80
C GLU A 125 0.39 -2.91 6.27
N GLN A 126 -0.13 -3.25 5.09
CA GLN A 126 0.16 -4.53 4.45
C GLN A 126 1.67 -4.71 4.19
N ILE A 127 2.33 -3.68 3.65
CA ILE A 127 3.77 -3.74 3.37
C ILE A 127 4.58 -3.96 4.65
N ILE A 128 4.26 -3.22 5.73
CA ILE A 128 5.00 -3.32 6.99
C ILE A 128 4.79 -4.68 7.63
N LYS A 129 3.55 -5.14 7.71
CA LYS A 129 3.22 -6.43 8.32
C LYS A 129 3.81 -7.58 7.54
N ALA A 130 3.69 -7.57 6.21
CA ALA A 130 4.33 -8.56 5.35
C ALA A 130 5.85 -8.64 5.59
N ALA A 131 6.54 -7.50 5.61
CA ALA A 131 7.98 -7.48 5.87
C ALA A 131 8.35 -7.97 7.27
N LYS A 132 7.58 -7.58 8.30
CA LYS A 132 7.85 -8.01 9.70
C LYS A 132 7.59 -9.49 9.94
N GLN A 133 6.69 -10.10 9.18
CA GLN A 133 6.42 -11.53 9.21
C GLN A 133 7.34 -12.35 8.29
N GLY A 134 8.29 -11.69 7.62
CA GLY A 134 9.28 -12.35 6.78
C GLY A 134 8.83 -12.67 5.36
N PHE A 135 7.67 -12.19 4.94
CA PHE A 135 7.18 -12.35 3.57
C PHE A 135 8.06 -11.62 2.57
N LYS A 136 8.26 -12.22 1.40
CA LYS A 136 9.07 -11.67 0.32
C LYS A 136 8.29 -10.64 -0.48
N ILE A 137 8.81 -9.42 -0.54
CA ILE A 137 8.17 -8.29 -1.20
C ILE A 137 9.01 -7.84 -2.41
N THR A 138 8.35 -7.54 -3.53
CA THR A 138 8.98 -6.94 -4.70
C THR A 138 8.09 -5.90 -5.36
N GLU A 139 8.64 -5.18 -6.34
CA GLU A 139 7.91 -4.21 -7.16
C GLU A 139 8.16 -4.45 -8.63
N ILE A 140 7.12 -4.32 -9.45
CA ILE A 140 7.24 -4.22 -10.90
C ILE A 140 6.94 -2.80 -11.38
N PRO A 141 7.59 -2.33 -12.47
CA PRO A 141 7.23 -1.05 -13.09
C PRO A 141 5.86 -1.17 -13.77
N ILE A 142 5.00 -0.18 -13.53
CA ILE A 142 3.71 -0.09 -14.21
C ILE A 142 3.50 1.30 -14.80
N ASP A 143 2.73 1.35 -15.88
CA ASP A 143 2.21 2.59 -16.42
C ASP A 143 0.88 2.93 -15.76
N SER A 144 0.70 4.20 -15.39
CA SER A 144 -0.56 4.69 -14.84
C SER A 144 -1.16 5.76 -15.73
N ARG A 145 -2.49 5.73 -15.86
CA ARG A 145 -3.27 6.74 -16.58
C ARG A 145 -3.69 7.86 -15.65
N ARG A 146 -3.98 9.02 -16.21
CA ARG A 146 -4.58 10.12 -15.46
C ARG A 146 -6.02 9.76 -15.15
N THR A 147 -6.38 9.77 -13.86
CA THR A 147 -7.74 9.58 -13.40
C THR A 147 -8.38 10.90 -12.98
N ARG A 148 -9.65 10.85 -12.57
CA ARG A 148 -10.38 11.98 -12.02
C ARG A 148 -9.64 12.65 -10.85
N LYS A 149 -9.94 13.91 -10.57
CA LYS A 149 -9.44 14.62 -9.38
C LYS A 149 -9.82 13.85 -8.11
N SER A 150 -8.86 13.69 -7.21
CA SER A 150 -9.08 13.00 -5.93
C SER A 150 -10.19 13.69 -5.13
N ARG A 151 -11.15 12.93 -4.64
CA ARG A 151 -12.19 13.41 -3.71
C ARG A 151 -11.74 13.41 -2.25
N LEU A 152 -10.61 12.77 -1.94
CA LEU A 152 -10.14 12.56 -0.56
C LEU A 152 -9.52 13.82 0.06
N PHE A 153 -8.94 14.72 -0.75
CA PHE A 153 -8.26 15.91 -0.24
C PHE A 153 -8.57 17.13 -1.11
N LYS A 154 -9.17 18.14 -0.48
CA LYS A 154 -9.45 19.42 -1.11
C LYS A 154 -8.24 20.36 -1.12
N ASN A 155 -7.26 20.15 -0.23
CA ASN A 155 -6.15 21.07 0.00
C ASN A 155 -4.80 20.28 0.13
N PRO A 156 -3.72 20.68 -0.58
CA PRO A 156 -2.40 20.09 -0.48
C PRO A 156 -1.82 20.11 0.95
N PHE A 157 -2.10 21.15 1.72
CA PHE A 157 -1.66 21.28 3.11
C PHE A 157 -2.28 20.22 4.03
N GLN A 158 -3.60 19.99 3.90
CA GLN A 158 -4.28 18.92 4.65
C GLN A 158 -3.71 17.53 4.33
N TYR A 159 -3.33 17.32 3.06
CA TYR A 159 -2.66 16.09 2.67
C TYR A 159 -1.30 15.94 3.36
N ALA A 160 -0.48 17.00 3.37
CA ALA A 160 0.83 16.98 4.00
C ALA A 160 0.72 16.71 5.51
N VAL A 161 -0.18 17.38 6.22
CA VAL A 161 -0.41 17.16 7.67
C VAL A 161 -0.84 15.73 7.96
N LYS A 162 -1.80 15.18 7.21
CA LYS A 162 -2.23 13.78 7.38
C LYS A 162 -1.13 12.79 7.04
N ALA A 163 -0.31 13.11 6.03
CA ALA A 163 0.86 12.31 5.68
C ALA A 163 1.87 12.25 6.84
N TRP A 164 2.21 13.39 7.45
CA TRP A 164 3.07 13.45 8.61
C TRP A 164 2.52 12.68 9.82
N ILE A 165 1.25 12.88 10.15
CA ILE A 165 0.60 12.13 11.24
C ILE A 165 0.68 10.62 11.01
N ASN A 166 0.51 10.16 9.78
CA ASN A 166 0.65 8.74 9.44
C ASN A 166 2.08 8.23 9.60
N ILE A 167 3.08 9.01 9.17
CA ILE A 167 4.49 8.65 9.38
C ILE A 167 4.79 8.51 10.87
N PHE A 168 4.36 9.48 11.69
CA PHE A 168 4.52 9.42 13.15
C PHE A 168 3.85 8.19 13.76
N ARG A 169 2.60 7.89 13.35
CA ARG A 169 1.89 6.68 13.83
C ARG A 169 2.62 5.40 13.47
N ILE A 170 3.10 5.29 12.24
CA ILE A 170 3.85 4.13 11.76
C ILE A 170 5.12 3.95 12.60
N TYR A 171 5.94 4.99 12.75
CA TYR A 171 7.15 4.93 13.57
C TYR A 171 6.86 4.55 15.02
N ARG A 172 5.90 5.23 15.65
CA ARG A 172 5.51 4.95 17.05
C ARG A 172 5.04 3.51 17.23
N ASN A 173 4.24 2.98 16.31
CA ASN A 173 3.62 1.67 16.48
C ASN A 173 4.57 0.51 16.13
N TYR A 174 5.49 0.72 15.20
CA TYR A 174 6.34 -0.35 14.68
C TYR A 174 7.80 -0.28 15.14
N GLU A 175 8.28 0.89 15.56
CA GLU A 175 9.63 1.11 16.10
C GLU A 175 9.61 2.04 17.32
N PRO A 176 8.88 1.69 18.41
CA PRO A 176 8.68 2.60 19.55
C PRO A 176 10.00 2.98 20.22
N LEU A 177 10.92 2.05 20.39
CA LEU A 177 12.21 2.33 21.03
C LEU A 177 13.06 3.31 20.21
N GLN A 178 13.12 3.15 18.89
CA GLN A 178 13.84 4.10 18.03
C GLN A 178 13.14 5.47 17.99
N PHE A 179 11.81 5.48 17.98
CA PHE A 179 11.02 6.70 17.96
C PHE A 179 11.24 7.51 19.23
N PHE A 180 10.99 6.93 20.40
CA PHE A 180 11.13 7.62 21.68
C PHE A 180 12.59 7.85 22.07
N GLY A 181 13.51 6.95 21.69
CA GLY A 181 14.94 7.10 21.93
C GLY A 181 15.54 8.30 21.20
N LYS A 182 15.19 8.52 19.92
CA LYS A 182 15.64 9.70 19.17
C LYS A 182 15.07 11.00 19.72
N ILE A 183 13.81 11.00 20.15
CA ILE A 183 13.17 12.15 20.81
C ILE A 183 13.85 12.41 22.15
N GLY A 184 14.05 11.40 22.98
CA GLY A 184 14.73 11.52 24.26
C GLY A 184 16.14 12.11 24.13
N LEU A 185 16.96 11.56 23.23
CA LEU A 185 18.30 12.07 22.97
C LEU A 185 18.32 13.54 22.54
N SER A 186 17.32 14.00 21.78
CA SER A 186 17.23 15.42 21.37
C SER A 186 16.87 16.38 22.49
N PHE A 187 16.39 15.89 23.64
CA PHE A 187 16.13 16.70 24.84
C PHE A 187 17.32 16.72 25.81
N PHE A 188 18.30 15.83 25.64
CA PHE A 188 19.49 15.74 26.50
C PHE A 188 20.77 16.26 25.81
N SER A 189 20.67 16.70 24.57
CA SER A 189 21.72 17.40 23.81
C SER A 189 21.48 18.91 23.76
#